data_bb46b5a7e08ce1eaa30721cca5cdf518
#
_entry.id   bb46b5a7e08ce1eaa30721cca5cdf518
#
_cell.length_a   1.000
_cell.length_b   1.000
_cell.length_c   1.000
_cell.angle_alpha   90.00
_cell.angle_beta   90.00
_cell.angle_gamma   90.00
#
_symmetry.space_group_name_H-M   'P 1'
#
loop_
_entity.id
_entity.type
_entity.pdbx_description
1 polymer ?
#
loop_
_entity_poly.entity_id
_entity_poly.type
_entity_poly.pdbx_seq_one_letter_code
_entity_poly.pdbx_strand_id
1 'polypeptide(L)'
;MPTDLHRSLRAARATTPSYPEVGATRGGGGRLPNGYAHLRRRVHLGHGPEVLERAGRYVLDWGSQLGTGFAVHPGGPAREGETVLLRLNLPGSRWPRLVIPCRVVWTVDEPDRIGFGYGTLPGHPECGEEAFLVSMDADGEVWFEVTAFSRLSAWYARLGRPVALLCQHLAIERYLAAVAAHVR
;
A
#
# COMPACT_ATOMS: atom_id res chain seq x y z
N MET A 1 3.59 -24.05 10.30
CA MET A 1 3.00 -22.85 9.74
C MET A 1 3.91 -21.62 9.69
N PRO A 2 4.84 -21.35 10.63
CA PRO A 2 5.87 -20.30 10.42
C PRO A 2 6.80 -20.62 9.24
N THR A 3 7.10 -21.90 9.01
CA THR A 3 8.02 -22.38 7.96
C THR A 3 7.59 -22.04 6.54
N ASP A 4 6.29 -21.93 6.30
CA ASP A 4 5.74 -21.62 4.97
C ASP A 4 5.89 -20.13 4.62
N LEU A 5 5.63 -19.25 5.60
CA LEU A 5 5.75 -17.80 5.42
C LEU A 5 7.21 -17.36 5.21
N HIS A 6 8.16 -17.97 5.94
CA HIS A 6 9.59 -17.72 5.74
C HIS A 6 10.09 -18.20 4.37
N ARG A 7 9.56 -19.32 3.88
CA ARG A 7 9.89 -19.82 2.54
C ARG A 7 9.35 -18.87 1.48
N SER A 8 8.10 -18.43 1.62
CA SER A 8 7.46 -17.48 0.70
C SER A 8 8.21 -16.14 0.67
N LEU A 9 8.63 -15.63 1.84
CA LEU A 9 9.40 -14.39 1.92
C LEU A 9 10.77 -14.52 1.23
N ARG A 10 11.49 -15.62 1.44
CA ARG A 10 12.76 -15.86 0.75
C ARG A 10 12.58 -15.94 -0.77
N ALA A 11 11.54 -16.62 -1.23
CA ALA A 11 11.22 -16.70 -2.65
C ALA A 11 10.91 -15.31 -3.23
N ALA A 12 10.08 -14.52 -2.54
CA ALA A 12 9.74 -13.16 -2.95
C ALA A 12 10.97 -12.22 -2.98
N ARG A 13 11.89 -12.35 -2.03
CA ARG A 13 13.14 -11.55 -2.00
C ARG A 13 14.04 -11.80 -3.22
N ALA A 14 13.98 -12.98 -3.80
CA ALA A 14 14.77 -13.35 -4.99
C ALA A 14 14.15 -12.85 -6.31
N THR A 15 12.98 -12.21 -6.28
CA THR A 15 12.28 -11.72 -7.48
C THR A 15 12.42 -10.21 -7.63
N THR A 16 12.10 -9.71 -8.82
CA THR A 16 11.98 -8.28 -9.14
C THR A 16 10.50 -7.90 -9.25
N PRO A 17 10.15 -6.59 -9.16
CA PRO A 17 8.81 -6.12 -9.42
C PRO A 17 8.21 -6.67 -10.72
N SER A 18 6.91 -6.93 -10.71
CA SER A 18 6.18 -7.55 -11.83
C SER A 18 5.82 -6.56 -12.95
N TYR A 19 6.25 -5.29 -12.83
CA TYR A 19 6.01 -4.19 -13.76
C TYR A 19 7.31 -3.38 -13.95
N PRO A 20 7.51 -2.69 -15.10
CA PRO A 20 8.76 -1.97 -15.41
C PRO A 20 8.85 -0.55 -14.83
N GLU A 21 7.73 0.11 -14.56
CA GLU A 21 7.66 1.53 -14.17
C GLU A 21 7.84 1.73 -12.66
N VAL A 22 8.86 1.08 -12.08
CA VAL A 22 9.14 1.10 -10.65
C VAL A 22 9.42 2.53 -10.15
N GLY A 23 8.73 2.94 -9.09
CA GLY A 23 8.84 4.27 -8.51
C GLY A 23 7.96 5.35 -9.16
N ALA A 24 7.11 4.98 -10.11
CA ALA A 24 6.28 5.95 -10.84
C ALA A 24 5.22 6.65 -9.96
N THR A 25 4.91 6.12 -8.77
CA THR A 25 4.02 6.79 -7.80
C THR A 25 4.75 7.82 -6.92
N ARG A 26 6.10 7.85 -6.91
CA ARG A 26 6.90 8.70 -6.00
C ARG A 26 6.64 10.20 -6.19
N GLY A 27 6.27 10.62 -7.40
CA GLY A 27 6.09 12.02 -7.77
C GLY A 27 4.88 12.71 -7.13
N GLY A 28 4.00 12.03 -6.42
CA GLY A 28 2.71 12.56 -5.92
C GLY A 28 2.01 13.32 -7.07
N GLY A 29 0.76 13.43 -7.23
CA GLY A 29 0.13 14.29 -8.24
C GLY A 29 0.55 14.14 -9.73
N GLY A 30 1.66 13.44 -10.03
CA GLY A 30 2.21 13.27 -11.37
C GLY A 30 1.39 12.35 -12.29
N ARG A 31 1.81 12.28 -13.58
CA ARG A 31 1.18 11.39 -14.56
C ARG A 31 1.59 9.94 -14.27
N LEU A 32 0.61 9.08 -14.06
CA LEU A 32 0.81 7.65 -13.90
C LEU A 32 1.01 6.94 -15.25
N PRO A 33 1.69 5.77 -15.26
CA PRO A 33 1.98 5.03 -16.49
C PRO A 33 0.73 4.63 -17.28
N ASN A 34 0.82 4.65 -18.60
CA ASN A 34 -0.26 4.20 -19.47
C ASN A 34 -0.43 2.67 -19.41
N GLY A 35 -1.63 2.16 -19.74
CA GLY A 35 -1.90 0.71 -19.79
C GLY A 35 -2.30 0.08 -18.46
N TYR A 36 -2.51 0.90 -17.44
CA TYR A 36 -3.00 0.51 -16.12
C TYR A 36 -4.31 1.24 -15.79
N ALA A 37 -5.09 0.67 -14.91
CA ALA A 37 -6.13 1.41 -14.21
C ALA A 37 -5.45 2.34 -13.18
N HIS A 38 -5.91 3.57 -13.08
CA HIS A 38 -5.39 4.55 -12.14
C HIS A 38 -6.40 4.81 -11.05
N LEU A 39 -5.88 4.95 -9.83
CA LEU A 39 -6.66 5.31 -8.67
C LEU A 39 -5.93 6.41 -7.91
N ARG A 40 -6.69 7.40 -7.45
CA ARG A 40 -6.23 8.42 -6.52
C ARG A 40 -7.38 8.78 -5.60
N ARG A 41 -7.13 8.71 -4.29
CA ARG A 41 -8.07 9.08 -3.23
C ARG A 41 -7.32 9.79 -2.13
N ARG A 42 -7.90 10.83 -1.54
CA ARG A 42 -7.30 11.54 -0.43
C ARG A 42 -8.35 11.89 0.63
N VAL A 43 -7.89 12.05 1.85
CA VAL A 43 -8.68 12.54 2.99
C VAL A 43 -7.92 13.64 3.70
N HIS A 44 -8.63 14.65 4.14
CA HIS A 44 -8.10 15.70 4.98
C HIS A 44 -7.94 15.19 6.41
N LEU A 45 -6.77 15.46 7.03
CA LEU A 45 -6.41 14.96 8.35
C LEU A 45 -6.41 16.05 9.43
N GLY A 46 -6.25 17.30 9.04
CA GLY A 46 -6.12 18.45 9.95
C GLY A 46 -5.06 19.43 9.47
N HIS A 47 -4.41 20.12 10.40
CA HIS A 47 -3.51 21.21 10.10
C HIS A 47 -2.22 21.12 10.93
N GLY A 48 -1.10 21.49 10.34
CA GLY A 48 0.17 21.71 11.00
C GLY A 48 1.09 20.48 11.07
N PRO A 49 2.38 20.71 11.41
CA PRO A 49 3.44 19.70 11.33
C PRO A 49 3.26 18.53 12.31
N GLU A 50 2.59 18.75 13.43
CA GLU A 50 2.32 17.67 14.40
C GLU A 50 1.34 16.62 13.84
N VAL A 51 0.34 17.06 13.05
CA VAL A 51 -0.58 16.14 12.37
C VAL A 51 0.14 15.39 11.26
N LEU A 52 1.00 16.09 10.48
CA LEU A 52 1.83 15.48 9.46
C LEU A 52 2.72 14.37 10.04
N GLU A 53 3.46 14.69 11.11
CA GLU A 53 4.39 13.75 11.74
C GLU A 53 3.66 12.52 12.30
N ARG A 54 2.60 12.74 13.07
CA ARG A 54 1.81 11.65 13.66
C ARG A 54 1.21 10.72 12.59
N ALA A 55 0.58 11.29 11.56
CA ALA A 55 0.02 10.52 10.47
C ALA A 55 1.09 9.83 9.64
N GLY A 56 2.18 10.52 9.34
CA GLY A 56 3.30 10.00 8.57
C GLY A 56 3.97 8.81 9.24
N ARG A 57 4.24 8.88 10.54
CA ARG A 57 4.80 7.75 11.32
C ARG A 57 3.84 6.56 11.32
N TYR A 58 2.55 6.80 11.55
CA TYR A 58 1.54 5.75 11.46
C TYR A 58 1.51 5.07 10.10
N VAL A 59 1.62 5.83 9.01
CA VAL A 59 1.68 5.30 7.65
C VAL A 59 2.96 4.48 7.44
N LEU A 60 4.14 5.01 7.81
CA LEU A 60 5.41 4.28 7.70
C LEU A 60 5.43 2.97 8.52
N ASP A 61 4.70 2.91 9.63
CA ASP A 61 4.52 1.71 10.46
C ASP A 61 3.40 0.79 9.94
N TRP A 62 2.98 0.95 8.68
CA TRP A 62 1.92 0.16 8.04
C TRP A 62 0.53 0.32 8.67
N GLY A 63 0.29 1.39 9.40
CA GLY A 63 -0.95 1.62 10.13
C GLY A 63 -2.20 1.55 9.26
N SER A 64 -2.14 2.04 8.02
CA SER A 64 -3.21 1.91 7.03
C SER A 64 -3.56 0.44 6.75
N GLN A 65 -2.57 -0.42 6.51
CA GLN A 65 -2.77 -1.84 6.23
C GLN A 65 -3.19 -2.61 7.50
N LEU A 66 -2.51 -2.38 8.61
CA LEU A 66 -2.84 -3.02 9.90
C LEU A 66 -4.24 -2.67 10.36
N GLY A 67 -4.65 -1.41 10.23
CA GLY A 67 -5.99 -0.93 10.59
C GLY A 67 -7.12 -1.54 9.75
N THR A 68 -6.82 -2.14 8.61
CA THR A 68 -7.79 -2.83 7.75
C THR A 68 -7.79 -4.35 7.90
N GLY A 69 -7.02 -4.88 8.86
CA GLY A 69 -6.96 -6.32 9.15
C GLY A 69 -5.89 -7.09 8.40
N PHE A 70 -5.02 -6.40 7.65
CA PHE A 70 -3.81 -7.05 7.14
C PHE A 70 -2.80 -7.26 8.26
N ALA A 71 -2.02 -8.32 8.14
CA ALA A 71 -0.77 -8.50 8.88
C ALA A 71 0.40 -8.31 7.92
N VAL A 72 1.44 -7.62 8.36
CA VAL A 72 2.66 -7.34 7.59
C VAL A 72 3.80 -8.21 8.09
N HIS A 73 4.50 -8.90 7.19
CA HIS A 73 5.62 -9.77 7.55
C HIS A 73 6.81 -9.58 6.57
N PRO A 74 8.04 -9.33 7.06
CA PRO A 74 8.40 -9.08 8.46
C PRO A 74 7.77 -7.80 8.99
N GLY A 75 7.63 -7.68 10.31
CA GLY A 75 7.19 -6.45 10.96
C GLY A 75 8.31 -5.40 10.99
N GLY A 76 7.95 -4.16 11.32
CA GLY A 76 8.83 -3.00 11.37
C GLY A 76 8.39 -1.94 10.37
N PRO A 77 8.96 -0.71 10.43
CA PRO A 77 8.59 0.37 9.54
C PRO A 77 8.96 0.07 8.07
N ALA A 78 8.24 0.66 7.14
CA ALA A 78 8.51 0.56 5.72
C ALA A 78 9.91 1.13 5.41
N ARG A 79 10.72 0.34 4.69
CA ARG A 79 12.07 0.74 4.27
C ARG A 79 12.26 0.40 2.80
N GLU A 80 12.82 1.33 2.05
CA GLU A 80 13.10 1.13 0.62
C GLU A 80 13.92 -0.14 0.39
N GLY A 81 13.51 -0.93 -0.59
CA GLY A 81 14.11 -2.23 -0.93
C GLY A 81 13.60 -3.40 -0.10
N GLU A 82 12.86 -3.17 0.99
CA GLU A 82 12.34 -4.25 1.82
C GLU A 82 11.22 -5.02 1.13
N THR A 83 11.29 -6.36 1.21
CA THR A 83 10.24 -7.25 0.73
C THR A 83 9.34 -7.63 1.88
N VAL A 84 8.04 -7.45 1.70
CA VAL A 84 7.02 -7.78 2.69
C VAL A 84 5.96 -8.71 2.10
N LEU A 85 5.35 -9.49 2.97
CA LEU A 85 4.18 -10.29 2.68
C LEU A 85 3.00 -9.67 3.45
N LEU A 86 2.03 -9.14 2.72
CA LEU A 86 0.76 -8.73 3.29
C LEU A 86 -0.14 -9.96 3.39
N ARG A 87 -0.72 -10.20 4.54
CA ARG A 87 -1.61 -11.33 4.78
C ARG A 87 -2.95 -10.84 5.27
N LEU A 88 -3.99 -11.11 4.50
CA LEU A 88 -5.35 -10.81 4.92
C LEU A 88 -5.86 -11.93 5.84
N ASN A 89 -6.23 -11.56 7.06
CA ASN A 89 -6.86 -12.43 8.05
C ASN A 89 -8.36 -12.16 8.03
N LEU A 90 -9.13 -13.02 7.35
CA LEU A 90 -10.58 -12.96 7.40
C LEU A 90 -11.07 -13.81 8.59
N PRO A 91 -11.65 -13.21 9.64
CA PRO A 91 -12.20 -13.96 10.77
C PRO A 91 -13.25 -14.97 10.30
N GLY A 92 -13.15 -16.21 10.78
CA GLY A 92 -14.12 -17.28 10.43
C GLY A 92 -13.97 -17.85 9.01
N SER A 93 -13.05 -17.39 8.19
CA SER A 93 -12.84 -17.90 6.85
C SER A 93 -12.06 -19.22 6.84
N ARG A 94 -12.62 -20.24 6.16
CA ARG A 94 -11.94 -21.49 5.78
C ARG A 94 -11.09 -21.35 4.50
N TRP A 95 -11.12 -20.19 3.86
CA TRP A 95 -10.38 -19.93 2.63
C TRP A 95 -8.88 -19.85 2.91
N PRO A 96 -8.04 -20.26 1.95
CA PRO A 96 -6.59 -20.13 2.09
C PRO A 96 -6.25 -18.65 2.35
N ARG A 97 -5.38 -18.42 3.33
CA ARG A 97 -4.92 -17.08 3.69
C ARG A 97 -4.27 -16.45 2.47
N LEU A 98 -4.83 -15.35 1.99
CA LEU A 98 -4.26 -14.60 0.88
C LEU A 98 -2.93 -13.99 1.35
N VAL A 99 -1.84 -14.41 0.73
CA VAL A 99 -0.49 -13.86 0.96
C VAL A 99 -0.10 -13.06 -0.27
N ILE A 100 0.17 -11.80 -0.08
CA ILE A 100 0.40 -10.82 -1.15
C ILE A 100 1.84 -10.33 -1.04
N PRO A 101 2.74 -10.74 -1.95
CA PRO A 101 4.13 -10.32 -1.93
C PRO A 101 4.30 -8.93 -2.55
N CYS A 102 4.95 -8.03 -1.80
CA CYS A 102 5.23 -6.67 -2.22
C CYS A 102 6.67 -6.29 -1.89
N ARG A 103 7.18 -5.27 -2.57
CA ARG A 103 8.45 -4.61 -2.25
C ARG A 103 8.24 -3.12 -2.08
N VAL A 104 8.75 -2.55 -0.98
CA VAL A 104 8.84 -1.11 -0.83
C VAL A 104 9.82 -0.58 -1.88
N VAL A 105 9.34 0.25 -2.78
CA VAL A 105 10.11 0.75 -3.92
C VAL A 105 10.62 2.17 -3.71
N TRP A 106 10.05 2.88 -2.77
CA TRP A 106 10.52 4.17 -2.30
C TRP A 106 9.95 4.49 -0.91
N THR A 107 10.67 5.33 -0.17
CA THR A 107 10.21 5.99 1.04
C THR A 107 10.53 7.47 0.96
N VAL A 108 9.79 8.31 1.67
CA VAL A 108 10.04 9.73 1.84
C VAL A 108 9.75 10.11 3.28
N ASP A 109 10.63 10.94 3.85
CA ASP A 109 10.53 11.48 5.21
C ASP A 109 11.12 12.90 5.16
N GLU A 110 10.30 13.85 4.73
CA GLU A 110 10.64 15.25 4.47
C GLU A 110 9.75 16.17 5.33
N PRO A 111 10.12 17.43 5.51
CA PRO A 111 9.38 18.36 6.38
C PRO A 111 7.92 18.61 5.98
N ASP A 112 7.57 18.38 4.73
CA ASP A 112 6.23 18.60 4.18
C ASP A 112 5.55 17.33 3.67
N ARG A 113 6.26 16.16 3.67
CA ARG A 113 5.69 14.89 3.20
C ARG A 113 6.37 13.67 3.79
N ILE A 114 5.58 12.71 4.23
CA ILE A 114 6.04 11.46 4.83
C ILE A 114 5.22 10.31 4.24
N GLY A 115 5.90 9.24 3.79
CA GLY A 115 5.19 8.09 3.24
C GLY A 115 6.07 7.10 2.50
N PHE A 116 5.43 6.17 1.80
CA PHE A 116 6.11 5.14 1.02
C PHE A 116 5.24 4.64 -0.14
N GLY A 117 5.89 3.97 -1.08
CA GLY A 117 5.23 3.20 -2.12
C GLY A 117 5.73 1.77 -2.14
N TYR A 118 4.85 0.82 -2.40
CA TYR A 118 5.23 -0.56 -2.67
C TYR A 118 4.75 -1.02 -4.04
N GLY A 119 5.57 -1.85 -4.66
CA GLY A 119 5.28 -2.50 -5.92
C GLY A 119 5.00 -3.98 -5.75
N THR A 120 4.20 -4.51 -6.66
CA THR A 120 3.84 -5.94 -6.70
C THR A 120 5.00 -6.81 -7.13
N LEU A 121 5.10 -7.99 -6.51
CA LEU A 121 6.02 -9.06 -6.90
C LEU A 121 5.27 -10.24 -7.53
N PRO A 122 5.96 -11.17 -8.22
CA PRO A 122 5.34 -12.39 -8.74
C PRO A 122 4.53 -13.14 -7.68
N GLY A 123 3.29 -13.51 -8.01
CA GLY A 123 2.32 -14.10 -7.07
C GLY A 123 1.31 -13.11 -6.51
N HIS A 124 1.49 -11.82 -6.74
CA HIS A 124 0.47 -10.80 -6.44
C HIS A 124 -0.70 -10.91 -7.44
N PRO A 125 -1.98 -10.78 -7.00
CA PRO A 125 -3.13 -10.83 -7.90
C PRO A 125 -3.19 -9.67 -8.90
N GLU A 126 -2.53 -8.57 -8.61
CA GLU A 126 -2.37 -7.39 -9.46
C GLU A 126 -0.91 -7.20 -9.88
N CYS A 127 -0.70 -6.32 -10.86
CA CYS A 127 0.60 -5.91 -11.36
C CYS A 127 0.62 -4.39 -11.40
N GLY A 128 1.48 -3.75 -10.59
CA GLY A 128 1.55 -2.30 -10.47
C GLY A 128 2.13 -1.83 -9.13
N GLU A 129 1.82 -0.59 -8.77
CA GLU A 129 2.39 0.10 -7.61
C GLU A 129 1.30 0.88 -6.85
N GLU A 130 1.42 0.94 -5.55
CA GLU A 130 0.53 1.68 -4.66
C GLU A 130 1.35 2.51 -3.68
N ALA A 131 0.98 3.77 -3.52
CA ALA A 131 1.62 4.78 -2.68
C ALA A 131 0.69 5.25 -1.57
N PHE A 132 1.26 5.51 -0.42
CA PHE A 132 0.65 6.01 0.80
C PHE A 132 1.44 7.23 1.25
N LEU A 133 0.89 8.42 1.04
CA LEU A 133 1.59 9.67 1.26
C LEU A 133 0.78 10.60 2.15
N VAL A 134 1.38 11.05 3.24
CA VAL A 134 0.89 12.19 4.02
C VAL A 134 1.66 13.40 3.57
N SER A 135 0.96 14.49 3.24
CA SER A 135 1.58 15.73 2.79
C SER A 135 0.91 16.95 3.43
N MET A 136 1.69 17.98 3.65
CA MET A 136 1.23 19.28 4.12
C MET A 136 1.41 20.32 3.01
N ASP A 137 0.38 21.07 2.70
CA ASP A 137 0.44 22.13 1.70
C ASP A 137 0.96 23.46 2.29
N ALA A 138 1.05 24.49 1.43
CA ALA A 138 1.57 25.80 1.83
C ALA A 138 0.70 26.51 2.86
N ASP A 139 -0.58 26.18 2.94
CA ASP A 139 -1.52 26.70 3.91
C ASP A 139 -1.51 25.92 5.23
N GLY A 140 -0.66 24.87 5.33
CA GLY A 140 -0.52 24.03 6.50
C GLY A 140 -1.56 22.91 6.60
N GLU A 141 -2.41 22.72 5.59
CA GLU A 141 -3.42 21.67 5.57
C GLU A 141 -2.77 20.31 5.28
N VAL A 142 -3.11 19.31 6.10
CA VAL A 142 -2.50 17.97 6.02
C VAL A 142 -3.47 16.98 5.37
N TRP A 143 -2.96 16.27 4.38
CA TRP A 143 -3.71 15.31 3.58
C TRP A 143 -3.04 13.93 3.60
N PHE A 144 -3.83 12.90 3.67
CA PHE A 144 -3.38 11.53 3.36
C PHE A 144 -3.93 11.12 2.00
N GLU A 145 -3.05 10.72 1.10
CA GLU A 145 -3.38 10.28 -0.26
C GLU A 145 -2.93 8.83 -0.49
N VAL A 146 -3.81 8.05 -1.10
CA VAL A 146 -3.49 6.76 -1.70
C VAL A 146 -3.53 6.95 -3.22
N THR A 147 -2.41 6.66 -3.87
CA THR A 147 -2.27 6.70 -5.33
C THR A 147 -1.81 5.34 -5.83
N ALA A 148 -2.50 4.78 -6.83
CA ALA A 148 -2.13 3.50 -7.40
C ALA A 148 -2.27 3.48 -8.92
N PHE A 149 -1.42 2.68 -9.56
CA PHE A 149 -1.65 2.18 -10.90
C PHE A 149 -1.54 0.66 -10.89
N SER A 150 -2.53 -0.03 -11.42
CA SER A 150 -2.53 -1.48 -11.43
C SER A 150 -3.30 -2.06 -12.61
N ARG A 151 -2.97 -3.31 -12.94
CA ARG A 151 -3.76 -4.17 -13.85
C ARG A 151 -3.87 -5.56 -13.24
N LEU A 152 -4.99 -6.23 -13.46
CA LEU A 152 -5.17 -7.59 -13.00
C LEU A 152 -4.22 -8.53 -13.75
N SER A 153 -3.34 -9.20 -13.04
CA SER A 153 -2.35 -10.14 -13.59
C SER A 153 -2.83 -11.57 -13.56
N ALA A 154 -3.53 -11.96 -12.50
CA ALA A 154 -4.02 -13.30 -12.32
C ALA A 154 -5.28 -13.57 -13.16
N TRP A 155 -5.35 -14.71 -13.85
CA TRP A 155 -6.49 -15.09 -14.69
C TRP A 155 -7.81 -15.16 -13.92
N TYR A 156 -7.77 -15.67 -12.69
CA TYR A 156 -8.92 -15.73 -11.78
C TYR A 156 -9.40 -14.34 -11.33
N ALA A 157 -8.48 -13.39 -11.14
CA ALA A 157 -8.82 -12.01 -10.84
C ALA A 157 -9.46 -11.31 -12.04
N ARG A 158 -9.09 -11.70 -13.26
CA ARG A 158 -9.73 -11.19 -14.49
C ARG A 158 -11.16 -11.68 -14.66
N LEU A 159 -11.45 -12.94 -14.30
CA LEU A 159 -12.81 -13.49 -14.29
C LEU A 159 -13.68 -12.85 -13.20
N GLY A 160 -13.11 -12.56 -12.01
CA GLY A 160 -13.77 -11.89 -10.89
C GLY A 160 -13.61 -10.37 -10.88
N ARG A 161 -13.35 -9.74 -12.03
CA ARG A 161 -13.05 -8.29 -12.13
C ARG A 161 -13.99 -7.37 -11.33
N PRO A 162 -15.33 -7.50 -11.37
CA PRO A 162 -16.21 -6.62 -10.59
C PRO A 162 -15.97 -6.75 -9.08
N VAL A 163 -15.77 -7.99 -8.60
CA VAL A 163 -15.50 -8.27 -7.18
C VAL A 163 -14.13 -7.76 -6.78
N ALA A 164 -13.11 -7.95 -7.61
CA ALA A 164 -11.76 -7.45 -7.35
C ALA A 164 -11.74 -5.93 -7.24
N LEU A 165 -12.40 -5.22 -8.14
CA LEU A 165 -12.52 -3.75 -8.11
C LEU A 165 -13.29 -3.27 -6.87
N LEU A 166 -14.35 -3.95 -6.47
CA LEU A 166 -15.09 -3.63 -5.26
C LEU A 166 -14.20 -3.82 -4.01
N CYS A 167 -13.49 -4.94 -3.93
CA CYS A 167 -12.56 -5.21 -2.82
C CYS A 167 -11.45 -4.15 -2.74
N GLN A 168 -10.89 -3.74 -3.89
CA GLN A 168 -9.89 -2.67 -3.96
C GLN A 168 -10.46 -1.34 -3.46
N HIS A 169 -11.64 -0.93 -3.91
CA HIS A 169 -12.31 0.27 -3.43
C HIS A 169 -12.55 0.25 -1.91
N LEU A 170 -13.08 -0.85 -1.40
CA LEU A 170 -13.33 -1.01 0.04
C LEU A 170 -12.04 -0.98 0.86
N ALA A 171 -10.95 -1.57 0.35
CA ALA A 171 -9.65 -1.52 1.02
C ALA A 171 -9.15 -0.09 1.15
N ILE A 172 -9.24 0.70 0.06
CA ILE A 172 -8.78 2.09 0.05
C ILE A 172 -9.58 2.98 0.99
N GLU A 173 -10.92 2.88 0.97
CA GLU A 173 -11.74 3.63 1.92
C GLU A 173 -11.39 3.29 3.37
N ARG A 174 -11.08 2.03 3.65
CA ARG A 174 -10.61 1.60 4.96
C ARG A 174 -9.23 2.13 5.31
N TYR A 175 -8.28 2.21 4.34
CA TYR A 175 -6.98 2.84 4.55
C TYR A 175 -7.14 4.31 4.94
N LEU A 176 -7.95 5.06 4.20
CA LEU A 176 -8.24 6.47 4.50
C LEU A 176 -8.85 6.63 5.89
N ALA A 177 -9.85 5.81 6.21
CA ALA A 177 -10.53 5.83 7.50
C ALA A 177 -9.59 5.48 8.67
N ALA A 178 -8.71 4.48 8.51
CA ALA A 178 -7.76 4.07 9.54
C ALA A 178 -6.78 5.19 9.91
N VAL A 179 -6.22 5.88 8.90
CA VAL A 179 -5.30 7.01 9.11
C VAL A 179 -6.05 8.19 9.71
N ALA A 180 -7.23 8.55 9.20
CA ALA A 180 -8.03 9.64 9.73
C ALA A 180 -8.48 9.41 11.19
N ALA A 181 -8.77 8.15 11.57
CA ALA A 181 -9.12 7.81 12.95
C ALA A 181 -7.93 7.90 13.91
N HIS A 182 -6.71 7.64 13.42
CA HIS A 182 -5.49 7.68 14.24
C HIS A 182 -5.09 9.10 14.63
N VAL A 183 -5.40 10.11 13.82
CA VAL A 183 -4.99 11.51 14.05
C VAL A 183 -6.03 12.36 14.78
N ARG A 184 -7.25 11.85 14.95
CA ARG A 184 -8.31 12.46 15.77
C ARG A 184 -8.06 12.22 17.25
#